data_8fe2fff30930959544e919d571b64645
#
_entry.id   8fe2fff30930959544e919d571b64645
#
_cell.length_a   1.000
_cell.length_b   1.000
_cell.length_c   1.000
_cell.angle_alpha   90.00
_cell.angle_beta   90.00
_cell.angle_gamma   90.00
#
_symmetry.space_group_name_H-M   'P 1'
#
loop_
_entity.id
_entity.type
_entity.pdbx_description
1 polymer ?
#
loop_
_entity_poly.entity_id
_entity_poly.type
_entity_poly.pdbx_seq_one_letter_code
_entity_poly.pdbx_strand_id
1 'polypeptide(L)'
;MSDSQAKRTLPRMLISLLITLAIGAVWFYVSLPAINLHNTGFYSFVFILLLVYILVFMIILGVDTGHQEIHLKDYLSFAKNQCKIVVLIVVVMAAIFVVGQLISAPIFRAGSYHELLDVGTGDFATEIEPVSFDEIPMLDEASASVLGDRKLGELSDMVSQFDVSADYTQINYQGRPVRVAALEYGDFFKWFLNTKEGLPAYITVDMVTQEADVVRLSDLGLEGMRYSPSEYFNRDLNRFLRFHYHTYMFSSAHLEIDEAGQPWWVCPRETRTIGLFGGADIIGAVLLNASTGEHAYYDVKDIPTWVDRVYTASLIVQQYDYYGTY
;
A
#
# COMPACT_ATOMS: atom_id res chain seq x y z
N MET A 1 -44.60 -18.43 8.56
CA MET A 1 -44.07 -17.48 9.55
C MET A 1 -45.22 -16.57 9.94
N SER A 2 -45.58 -16.46 11.22
CA SER A 2 -46.61 -15.52 11.65
C SER A 2 -46.11 -14.08 11.50
N ASP A 3 -47.02 -13.18 11.18
CA ASP A 3 -46.78 -11.76 10.96
C ASP A 3 -46.05 -11.07 12.16
N SER A 4 -46.19 -11.67 13.36
CA SER A 4 -45.55 -11.22 14.60
C SER A 4 -44.03 -11.59 14.66
N GLN A 5 -43.62 -12.67 14.04
CA GLN A 5 -42.17 -13.06 13.96
C GLN A 5 -41.40 -12.21 12.94
N ALA A 6 -42.05 -11.88 11.81
CA ALA A 6 -41.44 -11.00 10.81
C ALA A 6 -41.25 -9.55 11.37
N LYS A 7 -42.18 -9.06 12.18
CA LYS A 7 -42.08 -7.75 12.83
C LYS A 7 -40.97 -7.64 13.87
N ARG A 8 -40.49 -8.74 14.44
CA ARG A 8 -39.38 -8.76 15.42
C ARG A 8 -37.98 -9.01 14.76
N THR A 9 -37.94 -9.60 13.58
CA THR A 9 -36.67 -9.92 12.89
C THR A 9 -36.05 -8.70 12.20
N LEU A 10 -36.84 -7.86 11.59
CA LEU A 10 -36.35 -6.68 10.86
C LEU A 10 -35.54 -5.72 11.74
N PRO A 11 -35.98 -5.29 12.94
CA PRO A 11 -35.19 -4.42 13.79
C PRO A 11 -33.87 -5.08 14.25
N ARG A 12 -33.85 -6.41 14.49
CA ARG A 12 -32.64 -7.14 14.82
C ARG A 12 -31.63 -7.14 13.68
N MET A 13 -32.09 -7.36 12.44
CA MET A 13 -31.23 -7.30 11.26
C MET A 13 -30.63 -5.89 11.08
N LEU A 14 -31.43 -4.85 11.30
CA LEU A 14 -30.96 -3.46 11.22
C LEU A 14 -29.91 -3.13 12.31
N ILE A 15 -30.15 -3.56 13.55
CA ILE A 15 -29.18 -3.36 14.65
C ILE A 15 -27.88 -4.11 14.33
N SER A 16 -27.97 -5.37 13.88
CA SER A 16 -26.81 -6.16 13.47
C SER A 16 -26.03 -5.47 12.33
N LEU A 17 -26.75 -4.91 11.35
CA LEU A 17 -26.15 -4.16 10.25
C LEU A 17 -25.43 -2.92 10.76
N LEU A 18 -26.04 -2.13 11.63
CA LEU A 18 -25.43 -0.92 12.19
C LEU A 18 -24.15 -1.25 12.99
N ILE A 19 -24.19 -2.29 13.84
CA ILE A 19 -23.01 -2.75 14.59
C ILE A 19 -21.90 -3.23 13.63
N THR A 20 -22.27 -4.02 12.62
CA THR A 20 -21.30 -4.51 11.63
C THR A 20 -20.69 -3.36 10.83
N LEU A 21 -21.48 -2.35 10.43
CA LEU A 21 -20.97 -1.16 9.75
C LEU A 21 -20.02 -0.35 10.64
N ALA A 22 -20.32 -0.23 11.94
CA ALA A 22 -19.45 0.46 12.89
C ALA A 22 -18.11 -0.30 13.04
N ILE A 23 -18.14 -1.64 13.22
CA ILE A 23 -16.94 -2.49 13.25
C ILE A 23 -16.19 -2.38 11.91
N GLY A 24 -16.91 -2.42 10.79
CA GLY A 24 -16.35 -2.32 9.45
C GLY A 24 -15.65 -0.99 9.20
N ALA A 25 -16.22 0.12 9.69
CA ALA A 25 -15.60 1.44 9.58
C ALA A 25 -14.27 1.52 10.35
N VAL A 26 -14.24 0.99 11.60
CA VAL A 26 -13.00 0.91 12.38
C VAL A 26 -11.98 0.02 11.69
N TRP A 27 -12.41 -1.13 11.20
CA TRP A 27 -11.51 -2.06 10.51
C TRP A 27 -11.01 -1.49 9.18
N PHE A 28 -11.86 -0.84 8.38
CA PHE A 28 -11.44 -0.14 7.17
C PHE A 28 -10.38 0.92 7.47
N TYR A 29 -10.57 1.69 8.55
CA TYR A 29 -9.61 2.71 8.98
C TYR A 29 -8.25 2.14 9.36
N VAL A 30 -8.20 0.90 9.86
CA VAL A 30 -6.95 0.23 10.26
C VAL A 30 -6.32 -0.56 9.12
N SER A 31 -7.11 -1.33 8.36
CA SER A 31 -6.60 -2.26 7.33
C SER A 31 -6.46 -1.65 5.95
N LEU A 32 -7.13 -0.53 5.69
CA LEU A 32 -7.04 0.28 4.46
C LEU A 32 -7.18 -0.53 3.15
N PRO A 33 -8.14 -1.43 2.98
CA PRO A 33 -8.27 -2.22 1.78
C PRO A 33 -8.63 -1.35 0.58
N ALA A 34 -8.06 -1.63 -0.60
CA ALA A 34 -8.50 -0.98 -1.83
C ALA A 34 -9.92 -1.47 -2.20
N ILE A 35 -10.86 -0.56 -2.42
CA ILE A 35 -12.21 -0.90 -2.90
C ILE A 35 -12.14 -1.17 -4.40
N ASN A 36 -11.60 -2.34 -4.76
CA ASN A 36 -11.32 -2.72 -6.14
C ASN A 36 -11.56 -4.22 -6.34
N LEU A 37 -12.29 -4.57 -7.39
CA LEU A 37 -12.60 -5.97 -7.71
C LEU A 37 -11.36 -6.80 -8.13
N HIS A 38 -10.29 -6.13 -8.54
CA HIS A 38 -9.01 -6.75 -8.87
C HIS A 38 -8.11 -6.97 -7.64
N ASN A 39 -8.53 -6.48 -6.46
CA ASN A 39 -7.79 -6.63 -5.21
C ASN A 39 -8.34 -7.79 -4.38
N THR A 40 -7.53 -8.80 -4.15
CA THR A 40 -7.91 -9.96 -3.32
C THR A 40 -8.22 -9.57 -1.86
N GLY A 41 -7.56 -8.53 -1.34
CA GLY A 41 -7.82 -7.98 -0.01
C GLY A 41 -9.23 -7.41 0.15
N PHE A 42 -9.83 -6.89 -0.94
CA PHE A 42 -11.22 -6.42 -0.93
C PHE A 42 -12.20 -7.57 -0.65
N TYR A 43 -12.00 -8.71 -1.31
CA TYR A 43 -12.84 -9.90 -1.07
C TYR A 43 -12.70 -10.40 0.37
N SER A 44 -11.48 -10.46 0.88
CA SER A 44 -11.23 -10.84 2.28
C SER A 44 -11.92 -9.89 3.25
N PHE A 45 -11.82 -8.58 3.03
CA PHE A 45 -12.46 -7.56 3.85
C PHE A 45 -13.99 -7.74 3.87
N VAL A 46 -14.63 -7.82 2.70
CA VAL A 46 -16.09 -7.97 2.62
C VAL A 46 -16.54 -9.31 3.17
N PHE A 47 -15.80 -10.41 2.88
CA PHE A 47 -16.12 -11.74 3.39
C PHE A 47 -16.13 -11.77 4.92
N ILE A 48 -15.12 -11.20 5.57
CA ILE A 48 -15.06 -11.14 7.03
C ILE A 48 -16.17 -10.24 7.60
N LEU A 49 -16.51 -9.11 6.97
CA LEU A 49 -17.65 -8.28 7.38
C LEU A 49 -18.97 -9.05 7.33
N LEU A 50 -19.18 -9.87 6.31
CA LEU A 50 -20.38 -10.70 6.21
C LEU A 50 -20.42 -11.77 7.32
N LEU A 51 -19.28 -12.36 7.67
CA LEU A 51 -19.18 -13.28 8.82
C LEU A 51 -19.46 -12.57 10.14
N VAL A 52 -18.90 -11.37 10.34
CA VAL A 52 -19.17 -10.52 11.52
C VAL A 52 -20.67 -10.21 11.60
N TYR A 53 -21.31 -9.88 10.49
CA TYR A 53 -22.76 -9.63 10.47
C TYR A 53 -23.55 -10.85 10.95
N ILE A 54 -23.21 -12.05 10.44
CA ILE A 54 -23.88 -13.28 10.87
C ILE A 54 -23.65 -13.53 12.36
N LEU A 55 -22.43 -13.34 12.85
CA LEU A 55 -22.07 -13.52 14.25
C LEU A 55 -22.85 -12.55 15.15
N VAL A 56 -22.86 -11.26 14.83
CA VAL A 56 -23.59 -10.23 15.60
C VAL A 56 -25.08 -10.53 15.60
N PHE A 57 -25.64 -10.90 14.45
CA PHE A 57 -27.05 -11.28 14.35
C PHE A 57 -27.39 -12.49 15.25
N MET A 58 -26.50 -13.49 15.28
CA MET A 58 -26.66 -14.68 16.14
C MET A 58 -26.62 -14.32 17.63
N ILE A 59 -25.69 -13.43 18.03
CA ILE A 59 -25.59 -12.93 19.42
C ILE A 59 -26.86 -12.20 19.82
N ILE A 60 -27.35 -11.27 18.99
CA ILE A 60 -28.58 -10.52 19.28
C ILE A 60 -29.79 -11.46 19.39
N LEU A 61 -29.84 -12.48 18.56
CA LEU A 61 -30.89 -13.50 18.63
C LEU A 61 -30.81 -14.34 19.92
N GLY A 62 -29.59 -14.76 20.32
CA GLY A 62 -29.36 -15.58 21.51
C GLY A 62 -29.71 -14.84 22.82
N VAL A 63 -29.41 -13.55 22.90
CA VAL A 63 -29.75 -12.70 24.05
C VAL A 63 -31.28 -12.62 24.25
N ASP A 64 -32.05 -12.55 23.15
CA ASP A 64 -33.49 -12.41 23.22
C ASP A 64 -34.25 -13.73 23.49
N THR A 65 -33.62 -14.87 23.19
CA THR A 65 -34.22 -16.21 23.45
C THR A 65 -34.04 -16.73 24.87
N GLY A 66 -33.35 -15.96 25.73
CA GLY A 66 -33.25 -16.23 27.19
C GLY A 66 -32.60 -17.56 27.54
N HIS A 67 -31.41 -17.84 27.02
CA HIS A 67 -30.55 -18.98 27.43
C HIS A 67 -31.23 -20.39 27.46
N GLN A 68 -32.26 -20.64 26.64
CA GLN A 68 -32.65 -22.00 26.37
C GLN A 68 -31.47 -22.71 25.68
N GLU A 69 -31.16 -23.92 26.10
CA GLU A 69 -30.11 -24.76 25.48
C GLU A 69 -30.47 -25.06 24.02
N ILE A 70 -30.13 -24.13 23.13
CA ILE A 70 -30.33 -24.28 21.69
C ILE A 70 -29.08 -24.98 21.16
N HIS A 71 -29.23 -26.16 20.61
CA HIS A 71 -28.14 -26.89 19.96
C HIS A 71 -27.56 -26.06 18.80
N LEU A 72 -26.24 -26.06 18.64
CA LEU A 72 -25.53 -25.32 17.58
C LEU A 72 -26.13 -25.52 16.18
N LYS A 73 -26.64 -26.74 15.92
CA LYS A 73 -27.34 -27.07 14.66
C LYS A 73 -28.60 -26.25 14.43
N ASP A 74 -29.37 -26.00 15.47
CA ASP A 74 -30.63 -25.22 15.38
C ASP A 74 -30.32 -23.74 15.18
N TYR A 75 -29.28 -23.22 15.81
CA TYR A 75 -28.76 -21.88 15.57
C TYR A 75 -28.32 -21.71 14.11
N LEU A 76 -27.53 -22.62 13.59
CA LEU A 76 -27.03 -22.60 12.21
C LEU A 76 -28.19 -22.70 11.19
N SER A 77 -29.18 -23.55 11.44
CA SER A 77 -30.35 -23.69 10.58
C SER A 77 -31.22 -22.44 10.57
N PHE A 78 -31.38 -21.80 11.73
CA PHE A 78 -32.13 -20.56 11.86
C PHE A 78 -31.38 -19.38 11.22
N ALA A 79 -30.09 -19.25 11.45
CA ALA A 79 -29.25 -18.23 10.81
C ALA A 79 -29.26 -18.38 9.28
N LYS A 80 -29.13 -19.61 8.76
CA LYS A 80 -29.24 -19.90 7.34
C LYS A 80 -30.59 -19.47 6.77
N ASN A 81 -31.69 -19.66 7.49
CA ASN A 81 -33.02 -19.27 7.03
C ASN A 81 -33.25 -17.76 7.05
N GLN A 82 -32.76 -17.04 8.07
CA GLN A 82 -32.96 -15.61 8.21
C GLN A 82 -31.93 -14.81 7.40
N CYS A 83 -30.69 -15.31 7.28
CA CYS A 83 -29.59 -14.67 6.55
C CYS A 83 -29.42 -15.23 5.12
N LYS A 84 -30.45 -15.78 4.49
CA LYS A 84 -30.37 -16.37 3.14
C LYS A 84 -29.70 -15.47 2.12
N ILE A 85 -30.01 -14.18 2.15
CA ILE A 85 -29.42 -13.19 1.23
C ILE A 85 -27.91 -13.02 1.53
N VAL A 86 -27.53 -12.93 2.80
CA VAL A 86 -26.13 -12.79 3.19
C VAL A 86 -25.32 -14.03 2.81
N VAL A 87 -25.86 -15.22 3.07
CA VAL A 87 -25.25 -16.49 2.65
C VAL A 87 -25.13 -16.57 1.13
N LEU A 88 -26.15 -16.14 0.39
CA LEU A 88 -26.11 -16.07 -1.07
C LEU A 88 -24.97 -15.13 -1.55
N ILE A 89 -24.84 -13.95 -0.95
CA ILE A 89 -23.77 -12.98 -1.27
C ILE A 89 -22.40 -13.63 -1.00
N VAL A 90 -22.22 -14.29 0.13
CA VAL A 90 -20.98 -15.01 0.45
C VAL A 90 -20.65 -16.07 -0.60
N VAL A 91 -21.64 -16.89 -1.01
CA VAL A 91 -21.44 -17.92 -2.03
C VAL A 91 -21.10 -17.30 -3.40
N VAL A 92 -21.80 -16.24 -3.79
CA VAL A 92 -21.54 -15.54 -5.07
C VAL A 92 -20.14 -14.92 -5.06
N MET A 93 -19.75 -14.26 -3.98
CA MET A 93 -18.40 -13.69 -3.85
C MET A 93 -17.31 -14.75 -3.87
N ALA A 94 -17.52 -15.87 -3.17
CA ALA A 94 -16.59 -17.00 -3.20
C ALA A 94 -16.49 -17.60 -4.63
N ALA A 95 -17.62 -17.72 -5.34
CA ALA A 95 -17.62 -18.18 -6.73
C ALA A 95 -16.85 -17.20 -7.65
N ILE A 96 -17.09 -15.89 -7.53
CA ILE A 96 -16.36 -14.86 -8.30
C ILE A 96 -14.86 -14.96 -7.99
N PHE A 97 -14.48 -15.09 -6.72
CA PHE A 97 -13.08 -15.22 -6.32
C PHE A 97 -12.42 -16.46 -6.93
N VAL A 98 -13.06 -17.65 -6.81
CA VAL A 98 -12.52 -18.91 -7.36
C VAL A 98 -12.43 -18.86 -8.89
N VAL A 99 -13.49 -18.42 -9.56
CA VAL A 99 -13.48 -18.25 -11.03
C VAL A 99 -12.44 -17.22 -11.44
N GLY A 100 -12.34 -16.09 -10.70
CA GLY A 100 -11.33 -15.06 -10.92
C GLY A 100 -9.91 -15.61 -10.84
N GLN A 101 -9.60 -16.44 -9.85
CA GLN A 101 -8.30 -17.10 -9.72
C GLN A 101 -8.02 -18.04 -10.92
N LEU A 102 -9.00 -18.83 -11.31
CA LEU A 102 -8.85 -19.77 -12.43
C LEU A 102 -8.59 -19.05 -13.76
N ILE A 103 -9.39 -18.03 -14.10
CA ILE A 103 -9.22 -17.28 -15.36
C ILE A 103 -7.97 -16.41 -15.39
N SER A 104 -7.36 -16.15 -14.22
CA SER A 104 -6.11 -15.40 -14.07
C SER A 104 -4.88 -16.31 -13.98
N ALA A 105 -5.07 -17.63 -13.89
CA ALA A 105 -3.96 -18.55 -13.67
C ALA A 105 -3.07 -18.67 -14.94
N PRO A 106 -1.74 -18.67 -14.79
CA PRO A 106 -0.82 -18.78 -15.92
C PRO A 106 -1.06 -20.00 -16.81
N ILE A 107 -1.48 -21.12 -16.22
CA ILE A 107 -1.79 -22.37 -16.98
C ILE A 107 -2.86 -22.17 -18.07
N PHE A 108 -3.78 -21.20 -17.90
CA PHE A 108 -4.83 -20.89 -18.88
C PHE A 108 -4.54 -19.64 -19.70
N ARG A 109 -3.53 -18.86 -19.31
CA ARG A 109 -3.21 -17.55 -19.88
C ARG A 109 -1.72 -17.39 -20.21
N ALA A 110 -1.00 -18.48 -20.44
CA ALA A 110 0.45 -18.48 -20.70
C ALA A 110 0.88 -17.39 -21.69
N GLY A 111 0.25 -17.33 -22.88
CA GLY A 111 0.55 -16.31 -23.88
C GLY A 111 0.34 -14.87 -23.38
N SER A 112 -0.73 -14.59 -22.62
CA SER A 112 -0.94 -13.25 -22.04
C SER A 112 0.11 -12.88 -20.99
N TYR A 113 0.65 -13.86 -20.25
CA TYR A 113 1.74 -13.64 -19.32
C TYR A 113 3.07 -13.42 -20.04
N HIS A 114 3.33 -14.16 -21.13
CA HIS A 114 4.49 -13.93 -22.00
C HIS A 114 4.50 -12.50 -22.58
N GLU A 115 3.36 -11.98 -22.96
CA GLU A 115 3.19 -10.65 -23.59
C GLU A 115 3.12 -9.49 -22.57
N LEU A 116 3.29 -9.73 -21.26
CA LEU A 116 3.31 -8.66 -20.26
C LEU A 116 4.49 -7.71 -20.41
N LEU A 117 5.63 -8.24 -20.85
CA LEU A 117 6.84 -7.48 -21.10
C LEU A 117 7.09 -7.42 -22.60
N ASP A 118 7.11 -6.20 -23.14
CA ASP A 118 7.51 -5.99 -24.55
C ASP A 118 9.04 -6.06 -24.64
N VAL A 119 9.55 -7.15 -25.21
CA VAL A 119 11.00 -7.39 -25.35
C VAL A 119 11.42 -7.18 -26.78
N GLY A 120 12.19 -6.12 -27.00
CA GLY A 120 12.81 -5.82 -28.29
C GLY A 120 14.27 -6.31 -28.39
N THR A 121 14.82 -6.26 -29.58
CA THR A 121 16.25 -6.42 -29.82
C THR A 121 16.88 -5.06 -30.01
N GLY A 122 17.94 -4.77 -29.24
CA GLY A 122 18.70 -3.53 -29.34
C GLY A 122 20.18 -3.78 -29.68
N ASP A 123 20.90 -2.74 -30.04
CA ASP A 123 22.35 -2.79 -30.21
C ASP A 123 23.01 -2.16 -28.97
N PHE A 124 23.66 -3.01 -28.18
CA PHE A 124 24.33 -2.60 -26.94
C PHE A 124 25.31 -1.43 -27.15
N ALA A 125 26.03 -1.41 -28.29
CA ALA A 125 27.04 -0.39 -28.55
C ALA A 125 26.44 1.00 -28.85
N THR A 126 25.19 1.06 -29.31
CA THR A 126 24.52 2.32 -29.68
C THR A 126 23.48 2.78 -28.67
N GLU A 127 22.95 1.86 -27.87
CA GLU A 127 21.86 2.15 -26.93
C GLU A 127 22.32 2.28 -25.49
N ILE A 128 23.50 1.75 -25.14
CA ILE A 128 24.08 1.87 -23.81
C ILE A 128 25.26 2.82 -23.84
N GLU A 129 25.13 3.96 -23.19
CA GLU A 129 26.22 4.91 -23.07
C GLU A 129 27.33 4.36 -22.17
N PRO A 130 28.64 4.53 -22.55
CA PRO A 130 29.74 4.17 -21.68
C PRO A 130 29.73 5.03 -20.41
N VAL A 131 29.80 4.40 -19.25
CA VAL A 131 29.91 5.06 -17.96
C VAL A 131 31.34 5.00 -17.46
N SER A 132 31.86 6.10 -16.90
CA SER A 132 33.19 6.12 -16.28
C SER A 132 33.19 5.29 -14.98
N PHE A 133 34.36 4.67 -14.66
CA PHE A 133 34.48 3.83 -13.45
C PHE A 133 34.23 4.59 -12.15
N ASP A 134 34.45 5.89 -12.13
CA ASP A 134 34.19 6.81 -11.01
C ASP A 134 32.73 7.29 -10.92
N GLU A 135 31.85 6.83 -11.83
CA GLU A 135 30.41 7.09 -11.84
C GLU A 135 29.59 5.81 -11.56
N ILE A 136 30.25 4.65 -11.44
CA ILE A 136 29.56 3.37 -11.21
C ILE A 136 29.04 3.32 -9.76
N PRO A 137 27.75 3.12 -9.54
CA PRO A 137 27.18 2.98 -8.20
C PRO A 137 27.65 1.64 -7.57
N MET A 138 28.40 1.74 -6.47
CA MET A 138 28.99 0.57 -5.78
C MET A 138 28.31 0.24 -4.46
N LEU A 139 27.34 1.06 -4.03
CA LEU A 139 26.74 0.95 -2.71
C LEU A 139 25.37 0.26 -2.78
N ASP A 140 25.24 -0.87 -2.08
CA ASP A 140 23.95 -1.52 -1.88
C ASP A 140 23.10 -0.84 -0.79
N GLU A 141 21.85 -1.26 -0.66
CA GLU A 141 20.90 -0.67 0.28
C GLU A 141 21.30 -0.91 1.74
N ALA A 142 21.76 -2.12 2.06
CA ALA A 142 22.17 -2.48 3.41
C ALA A 142 23.40 -1.68 3.89
N SER A 143 24.38 -1.48 3.00
CA SER A 143 25.55 -0.64 3.28
C SER A 143 25.17 0.84 3.43
N ALA A 144 24.26 1.34 2.59
CA ALA A 144 23.74 2.71 2.72
C ALA A 144 23.04 2.94 4.05
N SER A 145 22.23 1.97 4.52
CA SER A 145 21.56 2.05 5.82
C SER A 145 22.58 2.20 6.97
N VAL A 146 23.64 1.41 6.98
CA VAL A 146 24.70 1.52 8.02
C VAL A 146 25.38 2.89 8.00
N LEU A 147 25.63 3.46 6.81
CA LEU A 147 26.25 4.78 6.68
C LEU A 147 25.29 5.89 7.15
N GLY A 148 24.02 5.81 6.79
CA GLY A 148 23.01 6.78 7.21
C GLY A 148 22.76 6.76 8.71
N ASP A 149 22.64 5.58 9.32
CA ASP A 149 22.45 5.42 10.77
C ASP A 149 23.64 6.02 11.54
N ARG A 150 24.88 5.75 11.05
CA ARG A 150 26.06 6.35 11.66
C ARG A 150 26.06 7.87 11.53
N LYS A 151 25.64 8.39 10.38
CA LYS A 151 25.58 9.83 10.14
C LYS A 151 24.53 10.51 11.04
N LEU A 152 23.35 9.92 11.19
CA LEU A 152 22.32 10.40 12.12
C LEU A 152 22.82 10.34 13.56
N GLY A 153 23.57 9.30 13.93
CA GLY A 153 24.17 9.13 15.26
C GLY A 153 25.15 10.23 15.66
N GLU A 154 25.72 10.96 14.69
CA GLU A 154 26.59 12.11 14.93
C GLU A 154 25.80 13.38 15.35
N LEU A 155 24.46 13.38 15.14
CA LEU A 155 23.61 14.55 15.37
C LEU A 155 22.83 14.42 16.69
N SER A 156 23.37 15.00 17.76
CA SER A 156 22.81 14.91 19.11
C SER A 156 21.39 15.50 19.26
N ASP A 157 21.00 16.40 18.38
CA ASP A 157 19.67 17.03 18.34
C ASP A 157 18.60 16.15 17.67
N MET A 158 19.00 15.20 16.85
CA MET A 158 18.09 14.34 16.07
C MET A 158 18.07 12.87 16.55
N VAL A 159 19.23 12.30 16.87
CA VAL A 159 19.39 10.86 17.18
C VAL A 159 18.50 10.35 18.31
N SER A 160 18.09 11.22 19.23
CA SER A 160 17.18 10.83 20.33
C SER A 160 15.69 10.85 19.95
N GLN A 161 15.34 11.45 18.83
CA GLN A 161 13.95 11.70 18.41
C GLN A 161 13.57 10.91 17.17
N PHE A 162 14.53 10.66 16.28
CA PHE A 162 14.30 10.08 14.98
C PHE A 162 15.22 8.89 14.73
N ASP A 163 14.72 7.94 13.96
CA ASP A 163 15.46 6.83 13.35
C ASP A 163 15.53 7.07 11.84
N VAL A 164 16.41 6.39 11.13
CA VAL A 164 16.41 6.39 9.65
C VAL A 164 15.52 5.27 9.14
N SER A 165 14.68 5.55 8.14
CA SER A 165 13.91 4.49 7.47
C SER A 165 14.83 3.43 6.87
N ALA A 166 14.38 2.18 6.91
CA ALA A 166 15.09 1.09 6.25
C ALA A 166 14.98 1.11 4.71
N ASP A 167 14.02 1.89 4.18
CA ASP A 167 13.78 2.00 2.72
C ASP A 167 14.68 3.11 2.14
N TYR A 168 15.79 2.69 1.51
CA TYR A 168 16.75 3.55 0.82
C TYR A 168 16.51 3.49 -0.70
N THR A 169 15.74 4.43 -1.22
CA THR A 169 15.46 4.53 -2.65
C THR A 169 16.70 5.00 -3.41
N GLN A 170 17.05 4.29 -4.49
CA GLN A 170 18.06 4.75 -5.44
C GLN A 170 17.44 5.71 -6.43
N ILE A 171 18.06 6.87 -6.57
CA ILE A 171 17.65 7.93 -7.50
C ILE A 171 18.86 8.51 -8.24
N ASN A 172 18.61 9.24 -9.31
CA ASN A 172 19.61 10.07 -9.98
C ASN A 172 19.37 11.54 -9.60
N TYR A 173 20.09 12.02 -8.62
CA TYR A 173 19.95 13.39 -8.14
C TYR A 173 21.09 14.27 -8.65
N GLN A 174 20.76 15.29 -9.42
CA GLN A 174 21.72 16.21 -10.05
C GLN A 174 22.83 15.48 -10.85
N GLY A 175 22.45 14.43 -11.59
CA GLY A 175 23.33 13.63 -12.42
C GLY A 175 24.22 12.62 -11.66
N ARG A 176 23.95 12.39 -10.36
CA ARG A 176 24.71 11.44 -9.52
C ARG A 176 23.79 10.36 -8.95
N PRO A 177 24.24 9.10 -8.92
CA PRO A 177 23.49 8.02 -8.28
C PRO A 177 23.54 8.18 -6.76
N VAL A 178 22.39 8.42 -6.15
CA VAL A 178 22.23 8.68 -4.71
C VAL A 178 21.20 7.74 -4.14
N ARG A 179 21.37 7.30 -2.91
CA ARG A 179 20.30 6.69 -2.13
C ARG A 179 19.70 7.71 -1.18
N VAL A 180 18.37 7.79 -1.15
CA VAL A 180 17.64 8.68 -0.25
C VAL A 180 16.76 7.87 0.69
N ALA A 181 16.74 8.26 1.98
CA ALA A 181 15.85 7.68 2.98
C ALA A 181 15.23 8.76 3.85
N ALA A 182 13.96 8.58 4.21
CA ALA A 182 13.29 9.45 5.17
C ALA A 182 13.80 9.20 6.59
N LEU A 183 13.66 10.20 7.46
CA LEU A 183 13.63 9.95 8.89
C LEU A 183 12.27 9.39 9.30
N GLU A 184 12.23 8.71 10.43
CA GLU A 184 11.03 8.18 11.07
C GLU A 184 11.01 8.63 12.55
N TYR A 185 9.80 8.73 13.13
CA TYR A 185 9.70 8.97 14.57
C TYR A 185 10.06 7.69 15.32
N GLY A 186 10.97 7.76 16.27
CA GLY A 186 11.42 6.60 17.02
C GLY A 186 10.32 5.91 17.87
N ASP A 187 9.26 6.66 18.26
CA ASP A 187 8.08 6.14 18.94
C ASP A 187 6.90 7.14 18.92
N PHE A 188 5.74 6.71 19.44
CA PHE A 188 4.52 7.53 19.51
C PHE A 188 4.70 8.83 20.27
N PHE A 189 5.46 8.85 21.37
CA PHE A 189 5.65 10.07 22.16
C PHE A 189 6.56 11.07 21.43
N LYS A 190 7.57 10.57 20.75
CA LYS A 190 8.44 11.38 19.91
C LYS A 190 7.67 11.99 18.75
N TRP A 191 6.80 11.21 18.10
CA TRP A 191 5.85 11.73 17.12
C TRP A 191 4.97 12.84 17.71
N PHE A 192 4.33 12.59 18.85
CA PHE A 192 3.41 13.56 19.47
C PHE A 192 4.06 14.91 19.79
N LEU A 193 5.33 14.87 20.19
CA LEU A 193 6.10 16.07 20.49
C LEU A 193 6.56 16.83 19.23
N ASN A 194 6.82 16.13 18.13
CA ASN A 194 7.42 16.69 16.91
C ASN A 194 6.45 16.83 15.74
N THR A 195 5.22 16.28 15.82
CA THR A 195 4.27 16.23 14.70
C THR A 195 3.88 17.61 14.15
N LYS A 196 4.02 18.68 14.94
CA LYS A 196 3.71 20.04 14.48
C LYS A 196 4.71 20.51 13.42
N GLU A 197 5.99 20.28 13.65
CA GLU A 197 7.07 20.68 12.76
C GLU A 197 7.30 19.65 11.64
N GLY A 198 6.95 18.38 11.88
CA GLY A 198 7.18 17.26 10.98
C GLY A 198 8.61 16.71 11.08
N LEU A 199 8.95 15.77 10.20
CA LEU A 199 10.30 15.24 10.10
C LEU A 199 11.23 16.28 9.48
N PRO A 200 12.33 16.66 10.17
CA PRO A 200 13.09 17.86 9.82
C PRO A 200 14.11 17.65 8.69
N ALA A 201 14.39 16.41 8.32
CA ALA A 201 15.45 16.07 7.39
C ALA A 201 15.20 14.74 6.69
N TYR A 202 15.99 14.45 5.68
CA TYR A 202 16.17 13.14 5.08
C TYR A 202 17.66 12.82 4.97
N ILE A 203 17.99 11.54 4.75
CA ILE A 203 19.36 11.08 4.55
C ILE A 203 19.61 10.90 3.06
N THR A 204 20.77 11.34 2.61
CA THR A 204 21.31 11.00 1.28
C THR A 204 22.63 10.27 1.44
N VAL A 205 22.88 9.27 0.59
CA VAL A 205 24.15 8.56 0.53
C VAL A 205 24.59 8.47 -0.94
N ASP A 206 25.69 9.10 -1.27
CA ASP A 206 26.27 9.03 -2.59
C ASP A 206 26.80 7.61 -2.85
N MET A 207 26.31 6.99 -3.93
CA MET A 207 26.60 5.58 -4.18
C MET A 207 27.99 5.33 -4.74
N VAL A 208 28.69 6.37 -5.15
CA VAL A 208 30.07 6.32 -5.68
C VAL A 208 31.09 6.61 -4.58
N THR A 209 30.94 7.75 -3.91
CA THR A 209 31.88 8.18 -2.85
C THR A 209 31.60 7.54 -1.50
N GLN A 210 30.41 6.98 -1.31
CA GLN A 210 29.91 6.42 -0.05
C GLN A 210 29.82 7.44 1.08
N GLU A 211 29.73 8.71 0.75
CA GLU A 211 29.50 9.79 1.71
C GLU A 211 28.00 9.88 2.05
N ALA A 212 27.70 9.91 3.35
CA ALA A 212 26.35 10.07 3.86
C ALA A 212 26.15 11.49 4.42
N ASP A 213 25.04 12.11 4.07
CA ASP A 213 24.65 13.42 4.54
C ASP A 213 23.24 13.44 5.11
N VAL A 214 23.04 14.28 6.12
CA VAL A 214 21.72 14.64 6.65
C VAL A 214 21.30 15.98 6.05
N VAL A 215 20.36 15.93 5.12
CA VAL A 215 19.85 17.13 4.46
C VAL A 215 18.71 17.71 5.29
N ARG A 216 18.97 18.83 5.98
CA ARG A 216 17.96 19.55 6.75
C ARG A 216 17.07 20.37 5.81
N LEU A 217 15.77 20.16 5.88
CA LEU A 217 14.80 20.87 5.04
C LEU A 217 14.81 22.38 5.28
N SER A 218 15.08 22.80 6.54
CA SER A 218 15.25 24.21 6.88
C SER A 218 16.38 24.90 6.12
N ASP A 219 17.49 24.20 5.83
CA ASP A 219 18.64 24.74 5.11
C ASP A 219 18.32 24.97 3.62
N LEU A 220 17.32 24.25 3.11
CA LEU A 220 16.76 24.43 1.78
C LEU A 220 15.60 25.44 1.76
N GLY A 221 15.23 26.02 2.91
CA GLY A 221 14.06 26.90 3.04
C GLY A 221 12.73 26.16 2.93
N LEU A 222 12.72 24.83 3.16
CA LEU A 222 11.55 23.96 3.08
C LEU A 222 10.98 23.68 4.48
N GLU A 223 9.69 23.36 4.54
CA GLU A 223 9.05 22.86 5.77
C GLU A 223 9.35 21.38 5.98
N GLY A 224 9.28 20.92 7.24
CA GLY A 224 9.42 19.50 7.59
C GLY A 224 8.38 18.61 6.92
N MET A 225 8.71 17.33 6.71
CA MET A 225 7.79 16.37 6.14
C MET A 225 6.69 16.03 7.15
N ARG A 226 5.44 16.27 6.77
CA ARG A 226 4.24 16.04 7.60
C ARG A 226 3.44 14.83 7.16
N TYR A 227 3.78 14.24 6.03
CA TYR A 227 3.17 13.04 5.49
C TYR A 227 4.25 11.98 5.32
N SER A 228 4.13 10.88 6.04
CA SER A 228 5.09 9.77 5.97
C SER A 228 4.47 8.47 6.48
N PRO A 229 5.09 7.31 6.23
CA PRO A 229 4.65 6.04 6.84
C PRO A 229 4.73 6.02 8.37
N SER A 230 5.61 6.84 8.98
CA SER A 230 5.77 6.94 10.44
C SER A 230 4.83 7.96 11.10
N GLU A 231 4.05 8.70 10.31
CA GLU A 231 3.01 9.59 10.82
C GLU A 231 1.77 8.81 11.28
N TYR A 232 0.95 9.45 12.11
CA TYR A 232 -0.27 8.87 12.63
C TYR A 232 -1.51 9.57 12.06
N PHE A 233 -2.67 8.92 12.23
CA PHE A 233 -3.97 9.42 11.81
C PHE A 233 -4.01 9.81 10.33
N ASN A 234 -4.48 10.99 9.99
CA ASN A 234 -4.70 11.43 8.62
C ASN A 234 -3.41 11.79 7.85
N ARG A 235 -2.27 11.85 8.55
CA ARG A 235 -0.96 12.12 7.95
C ARG A 235 -0.16 10.85 7.66
N ASP A 236 -0.60 9.69 8.20
CA ASP A 236 -0.07 8.40 7.77
C ASP A 236 -0.26 8.24 6.25
N LEU A 237 0.83 8.01 5.54
CA LEU A 237 0.87 7.99 4.08
C LEU A 237 -0.16 7.04 3.46
N ASN A 238 -0.24 5.81 3.97
CA ASN A 238 -1.15 4.79 3.43
C ASN A 238 -2.61 5.18 3.65
N ARG A 239 -2.92 5.76 4.80
CA ARG A 239 -4.27 6.23 5.12
C ARG A 239 -4.63 7.45 4.29
N PHE A 240 -3.71 8.41 4.15
CA PHE A 240 -3.90 9.55 3.26
C PHE A 240 -4.23 9.08 1.84
N LEU A 241 -3.43 8.20 1.26
CA LEU A 241 -3.66 7.64 -0.07
C LEU A 241 -5.00 6.91 -0.17
N ARG A 242 -5.35 6.07 0.83
CA ARG A 242 -6.61 5.33 0.82
C ARG A 242 -7.83 6.22 0.87
N PHE A 243 -7.79 7.31 1.63
CA PHE A 243 -8.93 8.23 1.74
C PHE A 243 -9.06 9.20 0.57
N HIS A 244 -8.02 9.40 -0.24
CA HIS A 244 -8.09 10.20 -1.48
C HIS A 244 -8.30 9.31 -2.72
N TYR A 245 -7.76 8.09 -2.73
CA TYR A 245 -7.77 7.16 -3.86
C TYR A 245 -8.35 5.80 -3.46
N HIS A 246 -9.63 5.75 -3.13
CA HIS A 246 -10.32 4.59 -2.54
C HIS A 246 -10.18 3.29 -3.36
N THR A 247 -10.14 3.42 -4.70
CA THR A 247 -10.14 2.28 -5.63
C THR A 247 -8.75 1.93 -6.16
N TYR A 248 -7.72 2.77 -5.90
CA TYR A 248 -6.39 2.52 -6.42
C TYR A 248 -5.72 1.40 -5.62
N MET A 249 -5.06 0.51 -6.34
CA MET A 249 -4.12 -0.43 -5.77
C MET A 249 -2.74 0.21 -5.87
N PHE A 250 -2.09 0.37 -4.75
CA PHE A 250 -0.73 0.89 -4.69
C PHE A 250 0.25 -0.26 -4.46
N SER A 251 1.40 -0.22 -5.12
CA SER A 251 2.58 -0.95 -4.71
C SER A 251 3.30 -0.19 -3.58
N SER A 252 4.51 -0.60 -3.21
CA SER A 252 5.27 0.10 -2.15
C SER A 252 5.55 1.55 -2.55
N ALA A 253 5.08 2.49 -1.73
CA ALA A 253 5.47 3.88 -1.84
C ALA A 253 6.92 4.06 -1.36
N HIS A 254 7.67 4.97 -1.97
CA HIS A 254 9.05 5.27 -1.62
C HIS A 254 9.33 6.76 -1.72
N LEU A 255 10.37 7.21 -1.01
CA LEU A 255 10.78 8.60 -1.00
C LEU A 255 11.70 8.89 -2.18
N GLU A 256 11.43 9.98 -2.91
CA GLU A 256 12.35 10.60 -3.85
C GLU A 256 12.43 12.10 -3.58
N ILE A 257 13.43 12.76 -4.14
CA ILE A 257 13.61 14.22 -4.05
C ILE A 257 13.67 14.78 -5.47
N ASP A 258 13.02 15.91 -5.67
CA ASP A 258 13.14 16.63 -6.94
C ASP A 258 14.47 17.40 -7.02
N GLU A 259 14.75 18.05 -8.15
CA GLU A 259 16.00 18.79 -8.38
C GLU A 259 16.25 19.94 -7.41
N ALA A 260 15.21 20.40 -6.70
CA ALA A 260 15.32 21.41 -5.65
C ALA A 260 15.54 20.80 -4.26
N GLY A 261 15.56 19.48 -4.13
CA GLY A 261 15.68 18.76 -2.87
C GLY A 261 14.37 18.68 -2.09
N GLN A 262 13.21 18.99 -2.71
CA GLN A 262 11.91 18.83 -2.09
C GLN A 262 11.55 17.33 -2.02
N PRO A 263 11.21 16.80 -0.84
CA PRO A 263 10.84 15.38 -0.71
C PRO A 263 9.43 15.09 -1.20
N TRP A 264 9.30 14.00 -1.95
CA TRP A 264 8.05 13.49 -2.51
C TRP A 264 7.91 12.00 -2.23
N TRP A 265 6.72 11.58 -1.90
CA TRP A 265 6.36 10.16 -1.91
C TRP A 265 5.87 9.79 -3.32
N VAL A 266 6.59 8.91 -3.97
CA VAL A 266 6.20 8.28 -5.22
C VAL A 266 5.41 7.02 -4.87
N CYS A 267 4.13 6.99 -5.27
CA CYS A 267 3.18 5.93 -4.93
C CYS A 267 2.67 5.28 -6.21
N PRO A 268 3.34 4.23 -6.73
CA PRO A 268 2.98 3.61 -7.99
C PRO A 268 1.59 2.96 -7.92
N ARG A 269 0.76 3.23 -8.92
CA ARG A 269 -0.57 2.64 -9.07
C ARG A 269 -0.49 1.35 -9.86
N GLU A 270 -0.78 0.26 -9.18
CA GLU A 270 -0.82 -1.07 -9.75
C GLU A 270 -2.18 -1.40 -10.39
N THR A 271 -2.16 -2.20 -11.45
CA THR A 271 -3.35 -2.77 -12.08
C THR A 271 -3.20 -4.28 -12.27
N ARG A 272 -4.29 -4.94 -12.69
CA ARG A 272 -4.31 -6.34 -13.11
C ARG A 272 -4.81 -6.39 -14.56
N THR A 273 -3.99 -6.92 -15.45
CA THR A 273 -4.25 -6.94 -16.89
C THR A 273 -4.75 -8.30 -17.40
N ILE A 274 -4.55 -9.38 -16.62
CA ILE A 274 -4.91 -10.75 -17.00
C ILE A 274 -5.99 -11.31 -16.09
N GLY A 275 -7.19 -11.51 -16.63
CA GLY A 275 -8.33 -12.00 -15.88
C GLY A 275 -8.73 -11.02 -14.76
N LEU A 276 -9.01 -11.55 -13.56
CA LEU A 276 -9.43 -10.71 -12.44
C LEU A 276 -8.26 -10.33 -11.50
N PHE A 277 -7.28 -11.22 -11.34
CA PHE A 277 -6.21 -11.08 -10.33
C PHE A 277 -4.79 -11.22 -10.88
N GLY A 278 -4.62 -11.57 -12.16
CA GLY A 278 -3.32 -11.83 -12.79
C GLY A 278 -2.77 -10.63 -13.56
N GLY A 279 -1.51 -10.76 -14.01
CA GLY A 279 -0.84 -9.75 -14.82
C GLY A 279 -0.69 -8.42 -14.09
N ALA A 280 0.10 -8.40 -13.02
CA ALA A 280 0.43 -7.16 -12.33
C ALA A 280 1.21 -6.23 -13.28
N ASP A 281 0.81 -4.95 -13.31
CA ASP A 281 1.46 -3.92 -14.07
C ASP A 281 1.25 -2.55 -13.42
N ILE A 282 2.08 -1.56 -13.78
CA ILE A 282 1.98 -0.18 -13.30
C ILE A 282 1.39 0.69 -14.41
N ILE A 283 0.37 1.48 -14.09
CA ILE A 283 -0.30 2.37 -15.04
C ILE A 283 -0.05 3.86 -14.75
N GLY A 284 0.63 4.18 -13.69
CA GLY A 284 0.97 5.53 -13.28
C GLY A 284 1.40 5.59 -11.82
N ALA A 285 1.56 6.78 -11.31
CA ALA A 285 1.87 7.01 -9.90
C ALA A 285 1.12 8.22 -9.35
N VAL A 286 0.84 8.20 -8.05
CA VAL A 286 0.49 9.40 -7.29
C VAL A 286 1.79 9.96 -6.72
N LEU A 287 2.07 11.22 -7.01
CA LEU A 287 3.14 11.98 -6.37
C LEU A 287 2.52 12.79 -5.25
N LEU A 288 3.06 12.64 -4.04
CA LEU A 288 2.62 13.35 -2.84
C LEU A 288 3.78 14.12 -2.26
N ASN A 289 3.67 15.45 -2.22
CA ASN A 289 4.63 16.30 -1.55
C ASN A 289 4.63 15.98 -0.04
N ALA A 290 5.76 15.50 0.49
CA ALA A 290 5.85 15.01 1.85
C ALA A 290 5.65 16.12 2.91
N SER A 291 5.91 17.39 2.57
CA SER A 291 5.75 18.54 3.48
C SER A 291 4.34 19.13 3.43
N THR A 292 3.82 19.41 2.23
CA THR A 292 2.58 20.18 2.05
C THR A 292 1.33 19.30 1.95
N GLY A 293 1.47 18.03 1.52
CA GLY A 293 0.34 17.15 1.21
C GLY A 293 -0.29 17.41 -0.17
N GLU A 294 0.30 18.30 -0.98
CA GLU A 294 -0.11 18.45 -2.37
C GLU A 294 0.13 17.12 -3.11
N HIS A 295 -0.85 16.68 -3.87
CA HIS A 295 -0.78 15.39 -4.53
C HIS A 295 -1.50 15.39 -5.87
N ALA A 296 -0.96 14.65 -6.82
CA ALA A 296 -1.57 14.46 -8.13
C ALA A 296 -1.24 13.07 -8.67
N TYR A 297 -2.16 12.53 -9.47
CA TYR A 297 -1.94 11.30 -10.22
C TYR A 297 -1.38 11.64 -11.60
N TYR A 298 -0.39 10.87 -12.04
CA TYR A 298 0.21 10.93 -13.36
C TYR A 298 0.15 9.55 -14.02
N ASP A 299 -0.24 9.50 -15.30
CA ASP A 299 -0.02 8.29 -16.11
C ASP A 299 1.48 8.09 -16.34
N VAL A 300 1.94 6.85 -16.56
CA VAL A 300 3.37 6.53 -16.73
C VAL A 300 4.09 7.47 -17.72
N LYS A 301 3.44 7.80 -18.85
CA LYS A 301 4.01 8.68 -19.88
C LYS A 301 4.12 10.16 -19.48
N ASP A 302 3.38 10.59 -18.46
CA ASP A 302 3.27 11.99 -18.04
C ASP A 302 4.01 12.24 -16.70
N ILE A 303 4.66 11.22 -16.15
CA ILE A 303 5.44 11.32 -14.91
C ILE A 303 6.63 12.25 -15.12
N PRO A 304 6.88 13.18 -14.19
CA PRO A 304 8.03 14.09 -14.28
C PRO A 304 9.37 13.34 -14.37
N THR A 305 10.31 13.90 -15.12
CA THR A 305 11.60 13.25 -15.44
C THR A 305 12.56 13.11 -14.26
N TRP A 306 12.29 13.78 -13.14
CA TRP A 306 13.05 13.60 -11.91
C TRP A 306 12.64 12.38 -11.08
N VAL A 307 11.50 11.75 -11.43
CA VAL A 307 11.06 10.50 -10.80
C VAL A 307 11.78 9.34 -11.46
N ASP A 308 12.61 8.66 -10.71
CA ASP A 308 13.44 7.57 -11.22
C ASP A 308 12.79 6.18 -11.10
N ARG A 309 11.97 5.98 -10.07
CA ARG A 309 11.45 4.66 -9.73
C ARG A 309 9.93 4.62 -9.72
N VAL A 310 9.33 4.15 -10.81
CA VAL A 310 7.88 3.88 -10.87
C VAL A 310 7.62 2.38 -10.89
N TYR A 311 8.44 1.62 -11.61
CA TYR A 311 8.44 0.16 -11.62
C TYR A 311 9.37 -0.39 -10.56
N THR A 312 8.90 -1.35 -9.76
CA THR A 312 9.77 -2.07 -8.83
C THR A 312 10.59 -3.11 -9.58
N ALA A 313 11.85 -3.31 -9.17
CA ALA A 313 12.70 -4.35 -9.76
C ALA A 313 12.05 -5.74 -9.68
N SER A 314 11.36 -6.05 -8.58
CA SER A 314 10.66 -7.32 -8.41
C SER A 314 9.53 -7.53 -9.42
N LEU A 315 8.80 -6.47 -9.79
CA LEU A 315 7.75 -6.55 -10.82
C LEU A 315 8.37 -6.83 -12.20
N ILE A 316 9.41 -6.09 -12.56
CA ILE A 316 10.10 -6.28 -13.86
C ILE A 316 10.70 -7.69 -13.96
N VAL A 317 11.38 -8.15 -12.92
CA VAL A 317 11.93 -9.52 -12.87
C VAL A 317 10.81 -10.56 -13.00
N GLN A 318 9.69 -10.37 -12.32
CA GLN A 318 8.55 -11.28 -12.44
C GLN A 318 7.97 -11.31 -13.88
N GLN A 319 7.83 -10.15 -14.52
CA GLN A 319 7.36 -10.07 -15.91
C GLN A 319 8.38 -10.71 -16.87
N TYR A 320 9.67 -10.50 -16.63
CA TYR A 320 10.74 -11.14 -17.40
C TYR A 320 10.76 -12.68 -17.23
N ASP A 321 10.54 -13.16 -16.01
CA ASP A 321 10.39 -14.59 -15.74
C ASP A 321 9.19 -15.19 -16.48
N TYR A 322 8.08 -14.47 -16.55
CA TYR A 322 6.92 -14.89 -17.35
C TYR A 322 7.24 -14.92 -18.84
N TYR A 323 7.93 -13.92 -19.37
CA TYR A 323 8.39 -13.91 -20.76
C TYR A 323 9.30 -15.11 -21.08
N GLY A 324 10.20 -15.46 -20.17
CA GLY A 324 11.11 -16.59 -20.37
C GLY A 324 10.52 -17.98 -20.11
N THR A 325 9.40 -18.05 -19.37
CA THR A 325 8.78 -19.31 -18.95
C THR A 325 7.66 -19.75 -19.87
N TYR A 326 6.87 -18.83 -20.39
CA TYR A 326 5.67 -19.08 -21.18
C TYR A 326 5.84 -18.64 -22.63
#